data_2dc45ce733a5166756562e9134384073
#
_entry.id   2dc45ce733a5166756562e9134384073
#
_cell.length_a   1.000
_cell.length_b   1.000
_cell.length_c   1.000
_cell.angle_alpha   90.00
_cell.angle_beta   90.00
_cell.angle_gamma   90.00
#
_symmetry.space_group_name_H-M   'P 1'
#
loop_
_entity.id
_entity.type
_entity.pdbx_description
1 polymer ?
#
loop_
_entity_poly.entity_id
_entity_poly.type
_entity_poly.pdbx_seq_one_letter_code
_entity_poly.pdbx_strand_id
1 'polypeptide(L)'
;MALIDVIEFDGEPDEFVWKHPNDELGTWTQLVVHQTQEAVLFKDGRALDLFGPGRHTLSTANIPLLNKLINLPFGGKSPFKAEVWFINKTHVLDMKWGTATPVQLQDPKYNIIVPVRSYGQLGLRIEDSRKFLSKLVGTLGNFGREELSRYFRGLFMMNFKSILTSFFVHRRISVLEVNAYLAEIARHLQDNIAPTLDEFGIRIVNLYVHSVNLPEQDPSIVRLRNALARKAEMDIVGYNYQQERTFDTLEGAAKNEGGGASVMGAGLGLGMGVGMGGVFGGHFADLTQAMGTGGTL
;
A
#
# COMPACT_ATOMS: atom_id res chain seq x y z
N MET A 1 -25.02 -32.37 42.78
CA MET A 1 -24.69 -32.49 41.35
C MET A 1 -23.46 -31.64 41.11
N ALA A 2 -22.35 -32.22 40.70
CA ALA A 2 -21.22 -31.41 40.29
C ALA A 2 -21.62 -30.71 38.98
N LEU A 3 -21.71 -29.38 38.99
CA LEU A 3 -21.87 -28.58 37.79
C LEU A 3 -20.60 -28.81 36.96
N ILE A 4 -20.76 -29.32 35.74
CA ILE A 4 -19.68 -29.44 34.79
C ILE A 4 -19.55 -28.05 34.14
N ASP A 5 -18.43 -27.39 34.39
CA ASP A 5 -18.11 -26.11 33.72
C ASP A 5 -17.88 -26.34 32.25
N VAL A 6 -18.46 -25.47 31.40
CA VAL A 6 -18.24 -25.46 29.97
C VAL A 6 -17.55 -24.17 29.61
N ILE A 7 -16.43 -24.28 28.92
CA ILE A 7 -15.65 -23.17 28.39
C ILE A 7 -15.81 -23.16 26.86
N GLU A 8 -16.31 -22.07 26.33
CA GLU A 8 -16.45 -21.81 24.91
C GLU A 8 -16.05 -20.36 24.60
N PHE A 9 -15.81 -20.07 23.33
CA PHE A 9 -15.50 -18.72 22.90
C PHE A 9 -16.71 -17.80 23.05
N ASP A 10 -16.52 -16.68 23.76
CA ASP A 10 -17.52 -15.65 23.99
C ASP A 10 -16.95 -14.24 23.70
N GLY A 11 -16.01 -14.16 22.74
CA GLY A 11 -15.41 -12.92 22.28
C GLY A 11 -16.14 -12.33 21.08
N GLU A 12 -15.74 -11.14 20.68
CA GLU A 12 -16.28 -10.44 19.52
C GLU A 12 -15.87 -11.15 18.19
N PRO A 13 -16.70 -11.06 17.14
CA PRO A 13 -16.44 -11.75 15.87
C PRO A 13 -15.15 -11.33 15.16
N ASP A 14 -14.62 -10.13 15.40
CA ASP A 14 -13.40 -9.58 14.81
C ASP A 14 -12.16 -9.76 15.70
N GLU A 15 -12.30 -10.39 16.86
CA GLU A 15 -11.18 -10.78 17.69
C GLU A 15 -10.46 -12.00 17.13
N PHE A 16 -9.14 -11.86 16.99
CA PHE A 16 -8.27 -12.99 16.64
C PHE A 16 -7.96 -13.87 17.84
N VAL A 17 -7.91 -13.25 19.01
CA VAL A 17 -7.58 -13.92 20.27
C VAL A 17 -8.50 -13.39 21.36
N TRP A 18 -9.03 -14.31 22.10
CA TRP A 18 -9.83 -14.05 23.30
C TRP A 18 -9.38 -14.97 24.43
N LYS A 19 -9.07 -14.37 25.56
CA LYS A 19 -8.71 -15.09 26.78
C LYS A 19 -9.97 -15.32 27.61
N HIS A 20 -10.22 -16.57 27.97
CA HIS A 20 -11.29 -16.89 28.92
C HIS A 20 -11.04 -16.19 30.28
N PRO A 21 -12.04 -15.51 30.84
CA PRO A 21 -11.84 -14.67 32.04
C PRO A 21 -11.50 -15.47 33.33
N ASN A 22 -11.91 -16.74 33.39
CA ASN A 22 -11.62 -17.58 34.54
C ASN A 22 -10.39 -18.46 34.32
N ASP A 23 -9.41 -18.38 35.20
CA ASP A 23 -8.18 -19.18 35.21
C ASP A 23 -8.23 -20.39 36.17
N GLU A 24 -9.27 -20.50 37.02
CA GLU A 24 -9.48 -21.65 37.88
C GLU A 24 -10.32 -22.70 37.16
N LEU A 25 -9.66 -23.73 36.63
CA LEU A 25 -10.33 -24.79 35.90
C LEU A 25 -10.65 -25.97 36.82
N GLY A 26 -11.93 -26.34 36.82
CA GLY A 26 -12.39 -27.55 37.54
C GLY A 26 -11.89 -28.83 36.85
N THR A 27 -11.73 -29.89 37.61
CA THR A 27 -11.56 -31.23 37.05
C THR A 27 -12.80 -31.59 36.23
N TRP A 28 -12.65 -32.05 35.02
CA TRP A 28 -13.73 -32.39 34.07
C TRP A 28 -14.40 -31.21 33.35
N THR A 29 -13.84 -29.97 33.48
CA THR A 29 -14.28 -28.86 32.64
C THR A 29 -14.29 -29.25 31.16
N GLN A 30 -15.40 -28.95 30.49
CA GLN A 30 -15.54 -29.21 29.05
C GLN A 30 -15.10 -27.98 28.25
N LEU A 31 -14.08 -28.15 27.41
CA LEU A 31 -13.63 -27.13 26.47
C LEU A 31 -14.27 -27.40 25.12
N VAL A 32 -15.07 -26.48 24.62
CA VAL A 32 -15.70 -26.54 23.29
C VAL A 32 -14.98 -25.60 22.35
N VAL A 33 -14.36 -26.17 21.32
CA VAL A 33 -13.62 -25.41 20.29
C VAL A 33 -14.39 -25.51 18.96
N HIS A 34 -14.75 -24.38 18.38
CA HIS A 34 -15.47 -24.35 17.12
C HIS A 34 -14.57 -24.74 15.94
N GLN A 35 -15.19 -25.13 14.80
CA GLN A 35 -14.50 -25.61 13.60
C GLN A 35 -13.44 -24.63 13.07
N THR A 36 -13.65 -23.33 13.28
CA THR A 36 -12.78 -22.25 12.80
C THR A 36 -11.80 -21.75 13.86
N GLN A 37 -11.68 -22.44 14.97
CA GLN A 37 -10.89 -22.00 16.11
C GLN A 37 -9.88 -23.06 16.55
N GLU A 38 -8.91 -22.60 17.31
CA GLU A 38 -8.04 -23.40 18.16
C GLU A 38 -8.05 -22.83 19.57
N ALA A 39 -7.84 -23.67 20.56
CA ALA A 39 -7.65 -23.22 21.93
C ALA A 39 -6.28 -23.64 22.44
N VAL A 40 -5.60 -22.74 23.14
CA VAL A 40 -4.28 -22.99 23.75
C VAL A 40 -4.41 -22.87 25.26
N LEU A 41 -3.93 -23.88 25.95
CA LEU A 41 -3.83 -23.86 27.41
C LEU A 41 -2.49 -23.25 27.81
N PHE A 42 -2.55 -22.23 28.67
CA PHE A 42 -1.37 -21.61 29.27
C PHE A 42 -1.32 -21.90 30.77
N LYS A 43 -0.12 -22.21 31.23
CA LYS A 43 0.15 -22.29 32.66
C LYS A 43 1.53 -21.74 32.96
N ASP A 44 1.59 -20.93 34.02
CA ASP A 44 2.84 -20.29 34.48
C ASP A 44 3.59 -19.57 33.33
N GLY A 45 2.83 -18.87 32.45
CA GLY A 45 3.39 -18.13 31.31
C GLY A 45 3.87 -19.00 30.15
N ARG A 46 3.57 -20.31 30.13
CA ARG A 46 3.98 -21.23 29.06
C ARG A 46 2.76 -21.77 28.33
N ALA A 47 2.85 -21.74 27.00
CA ALA A 47 1.89 -22.44 26.13
C ALA A 47 2.09 -23.95 26.28
N LEU A 48 1.08 -24.65 26.77
CA LEU A 48 1.12 -26.10 26.96
C LEU A 48 0.47 -26.82 25.77
N ASP A 49 -0.78 -27.19 25.92
CA ASP A 49 -1.49 -28.02 24.97
C ASP A 49 -2.33 -27.16 24.03
N LEU A 50 -2.39 -27.60 22.76
CA LEU A 50 -3.19 -27.00 21.69
C LEU A 50 -4.36 -27.94 21.38
N PHE A 51 -5.57 -27.40 21.41
CA PHE A 51 -6.80 -28.10 21.13
C PHE A 51 -7.39 -27.63 19.80
N GLY A 52 -7.58 -28.56 18.88
CA GLY A 52 -8.32 -28.34 17.65
C GLY A 52 -9.84 -28.37 17.87
N PRO A 53 -10.63 -28.25 16.78
CA PRO A 53 -12.08 -28.29 16.83
C PRO A 53 -12.63 -29.52 17.54
N GLY A 54 -13.70 -29.32 18.32
CA GLY A 54 -14.39 -30.39 19.03
C GLY A 54 -14.59 -30.11 20.51
N ARG A 55 -15.05 -31.12 21.21
CA ARG A 55 -15.26 -31.10 22.67
C ARG A 55 -14.12 -31.85 23.34
N HIS A 56 -13.44 -31.19 24.26
CA HIS A 56 -12.30 -31.73 25.00
C HIS A 56 -12.60 -31.68 26.50
N THR A 57 -12.33 -32.77 27.20
CA THR A 57 -12.46 -32.80 28.67
C THR A 57 -11.11 -32.40 29.26
N LEU A 58 -11.06 -31.31 30.00
CA LEU A 58 -9.84 -30.85 30.65
C LEU A 58 -9.68 -31.64 31.97
N SER A 59 -8.74 -32.56 31.97
CA SER A 59 -8.32 -33.29 33.16
C SER A 59 -6.80 -33.42 33.16
N THR A 60 -6.21 -33.42 34.34
CA THR A 60 -4.74 -33.58 34.48
C THR A 60 -4.23 -34.87 33.82
N ALA A 61 -5.05 -35.89 33.70
CA ALA A 61 -4.69 -37.16 33.06
C ALA A 61 -4.70 -37.07 31.51
N ASN A 62 -5.55 -36.18 30.93
CA ASN A 62 -5.76 -36.10 29.47
C ASN A 62 -4.99 -34.95 28.80
N ILE A 63 -4.21 -34.21 29.57
CA ILE A 63 -3.43 -33.06 29.05
C ILE A 63 -1.94 -33.39 29.25
N PRO A 64 -1.25 -33.89 28.21
CA PRO A 64 0.08 -34.47 28.35
C PRO A 64 1.16 -33.51 28.87
N LEU A 65 1.11 -32.23 28.42
CA LEU A 65 2.10 -31.24 28.87
C LEU A 65 1.76 -30.70 30.26
N LEU A 66 0.48 -30.55 30.57
CA LEU A 66 0.02 -30.18 31.91
C LEU A 66 0.38 -31.26 32.94
N ASN A 67 0.20 -32.54 32.58
CA ASN A 67 0.50 -33.68 33.47
C ASN A 67 1.99 -33.73 33.85
N LYS A 68 2.91 -33.36 32.93
CA LYS A 68 4.35 -33.27 33.21
C LYS A 68 4.72 -32.17 34.21
N LEU A 69 3.95 -31.07 34.22
CA LEU A 69 4.19 -29.92 35.10
C LEU A 69 3.53 -30.09 36.47
N ILE A 70 2.43 -30.83 36.54
CA ILE A 70 1.69 -31.09 37.75
C ILE A 70 2.04 -32.51 38.26
N ASN A 71 3.25 -32.69 38.76
CA ASN A 71 3.59 -33.85 39.58
C ASN A 71 2.85 -33.75 40.92
N LEU A 72 1.54 -34.02 40.93
CA LEU A 72 0.74 -33.86 42.12
C LEU A 72 0.55 -35.15 42.90
N PRO A 73 0.86 -35.12 44.21
CA PRO A 73 0.50 -36.21 45.14
C PRO A 73 -1.00 -36.26 45.45
N PHE A 74 -1.86 -35.46 44.82
CA PHE A 74 -3.26 -35.23 45.21
C PHE A 74 -4.32 -35.92 44.33
N GLY A 75 -4.09 -37.08 43.83
CA GLY A 75 -5.17 -37.94 43.28
C GLY A 75 -6.08 -37.34 42.19
N GLY A 76 -5.69 -36.29 41.48
CA GLY A 76 -6.36 -35.82 40.26
C GLY A 76 -7.71 -35.09 40.43
N LYS A 77 -8.06 -34.64 41.63
CA LYS A 77 -9.37 -34.01 41.91
C LYS A 77 -9.29 -32.56 42.33
N SER A 78 -8.15 -31.91 42.29
CA SER A 78 -8.02 -30.52 42.70
C SER A 78 -8.21 -29.58 41.47
N PRO A 79 -8.92 -28.45 41.62
CA PRO A 79 -8.92 -27.40 40.60
C PRO A 79 -7.49 -26.95 40.34
N PHE A 80 -7.16 -26.66 39.09
CA PHE A 80 -5.84 -26.21 38.71
C PHE A 80 -5.94 -24.85 38.03
N LYS A 81 -4.96 -23.99 38.23
CA LYS A 81 -4.89 -22.70 37.57
C LYS A 81 -4.24 -22.88 36.20
N ALA A 82 -4.99 -22.50 35.17
CA ALA A 82 -4.50 -22.42 33.81
C ALA A 82 -5.38 -21.49 32.98
N GLU A 83 -4.79 -20.77 32.07
CA GLU A 83 -5.51 -19.86 31.21
C GLU A 83 -5.88 -20.57 29.90
N VAL A 84 -7.09 -20.35 29.42
CA VAL A 84 -7.55 -20.83 28.11
C VAL A 84 -7.63 -19.66 27.16
N TRP A 85 -6.89 -19.78 26.06
CA TRP A 85 -6.84 -18.77 25.01
C TRP A 85 -7.43 -19.34 23.74
N PHE A 86 -8.48 -18.72 23.21
CA PHE A 86 -9.06 -19.07 21.93
C PHE A 86 -8.45 -18.25 20.82
N ILE A 87 -8.18 -18.90 19.70
CA ILE A 87 -7.62 -18.28 18.51
C ILE A 87 -8.55 -18.53 17.34
N ASN A 88 -9.01 -17.46 16.71
CA ASN A 88 -9.83 -17.53 15.52
C ASN A 88 -8.92 -17.77 14.30
N LYS A 89 -9.18 -18.86 13.58
CA LYS A 89 -8.42 -19.29 12.39
C LYS A 89 -9.08 -18.85 11.09
N THR A 90 -10.20 -18.13 11.15
CA THR A 90 -10.87 -17.64 9.95
C THR A 90 -9.98 -16.68 9.18
N HIS A 91 -10.16 -16.66 7.87
CA HIS A 91 -9.45 -15.73 7.02
C HIS A 91 -10.06 -14.33 7.15
N VAL A 92 -9.24 -13.34 7.47
CA VAL A 92 -9.62 -11.94 7.37
C VAL A 92 -9.11 -11.45 6.03
N LEU A 93 -10.01 -11.18 5.08
CA LEU A 93 -9.65 -10.91 3.69
C LEU A 93 -9.65 -9.42 3.33
N ASP A 94 -10.09 -8.54 4.23
CA ASP A 94 -10.45 -7.16 3.91
C ASP A 94 -9.76 -6.09 4.78
N MET A 95 -8.59 -6.39 5.31
CA MET A 95 -7.81 -5.38 6.03
C MET A 95 -7.33 -4.30 5.06
N LYS A 96 -7.91 -3.12 5.17
CA LYS A 96 -7.57 -1.96 4.34
C LYS A 96 -6.27 -1.33 4.81
N TRP A 97 -5.43 -0.95 3.88
CA TRP A 97 -4.21 -0.19 4.14
C TRP A 97 -4.10 1.01 3.19
N GLY A 98 -3.36 2.02 3.60
CA GLY A 98 -3.12 3.19 2.78
C GLY A 98 -2.02 4.09 3.35
N THR A 99 -1.44 4.91 2.49
CA THR A 99 -0.45 5.91 2.89
C THR A 99 -1.14 7.06 3.60
N ALA A 100 -0.83 7.28 4.88
CA ALA A 100 -1.37 8.41 5.65
C ALA A 100 -0.88 9.75 5.08
N THR A 101 0.41 9.81 4.71
CA THR A 101 1.04 10.94 4.05
C THR A 101 1.56 10.55 2.68
N PRO A 102 1.53 11.45 1.68
CA PRO A 102 2.10 11.16 0.37
C PRO A 102 3.59 10.78 0.46
N VAL A 103 4.00 9.80 -0.31
CA VAL A 103 5.40 9.41 -0.47
C VAL A 103 5.99 10.28 -1.57
N GLN A 104 7.05 11.03 -1.25
CA GLN A 104 7.76 11.84 -2.23
C GLN A 104 8.66 10.95 -3.07
N LEU A 105 8.43 10.89 -4.37
CA LEU A 105 9.21 10.10 -5.33
C LEU A 105 9.66 10.98 -6.48
N GLN A 106 10.85 10.73 -6.98
CA GLN A 106 11.33 11.36 -8.22
C GLN A 106 10.87 10.53 -9.41
N ASP A 107 10.06 11.15 -10.27
CA ASP A 107 9.68 10.53 -11.55
C ASP A 107 10.88 10.49 -12.50
N PRO A 108 11.31 9.31 -12.95
CA PRO A 108 12.53 9.19 -13.77
C PRO A 108 12.38 9.70 -15.21
N LYS A 109 11.13 9.80 -15.71
CA LYS A 109 10.84 10.23 -17.07
C LYS A 109 10.80 11.76 -17.19
N TYR A 110 10.28 12.42 -16.16
CA TYR A 110 10.09 13.87 -16.15
C TYR A 110 11.07 14.58 -15.22
N ASN A 111 11.86 13.84 -14.45
CA ASN A 111 12.85 14.33 -13.49
C ASN A 111 12.28 15.34 -12.49
N ILE A 112 11.06 15.11 -12.03
CA ILE A 112 10.34 15.93 -11.05
C ILE A 112 10.03 15.11 -9.81
N ILE A 113 9.95 15.78 -8.65
CA ILE A 113 9.47 15.15 -7.43
C ILE A 113 7.95 15.23 -7.42
N VAL A 114 7.32 14.07 -7.22
CA VAL A 114 5.87 13.93 -7.18
C VAL A 114 5.42 13.27 -5.87
N PRO A 115 4.37 13.80 -5.23
CA PRO A 115 3.74 13.16 -4.08
C PRO A 115 2.84 12.02 -4.56
N VAL A 116 3.06 10.82 -4.03
CA VAL A 116 2.32 9.62 -4.41
C VAL A 116 1.52 9.11 -3.23
N ARG A 117 0.26 8.80 -3.43
CA ARG A 117 -0.60 8.09 -2.49
C ARG A 117 -0.95 6.72 -3.04
N SER A 118 -1.05 5.75 -2.15
CA SER A 118 -1.46 4.40 -2.50
C SER A 118 -2.35 3.82 -1.42
N TYR A 119 -3.23 2.92 -1.83
CA TYR A 119 -4.08 2.15 -0.93
C TYR A 119 -4.34 0.75 -1.52
N GLY A 120 -4.77 -0.12 -0.66
CA GLY A 120 -5.06 -1.49 -1.05
C GLY A 120 -5.69 -2.29 0.07
N GLN A 121 -5.59 -3.58 -0.06
CA GLN A 121 -6.23 -4.55 0.82
C GLN A 121 -5.28 -5.70 1.10
N LEU A 122 -5.32 -6.20 2.33
CA LEU A 122 -4.51 -7.29 2.82
C LEU A 122 -5.40 -8.33 3.49
N GLY A 123 -5.25 -9.57 3.09
CA GLY A 123 -5.89 -10.70 3.73
C GLY A 123 -4.88 -11.51 4.54
N LEU A 124 -5.25 -11.82 5.78
CA LEU A 124 -4.42 -12.55 6.71
C LEU A 124 -5.17 -13.72 7.32
N ARG A 125 -4.42 -14.73 7.80
CA ARG A 125 -4.91 -15.74 8.73
C ARG A 125 -3.82 -16.11 9.74
N ILE A 126 -4.23 -16.56 10.90
CA ILE A 126 -3.31 -17.14 11.88
C ILE A 126 -3.02 -18.57 11.47
N GLU A 127 -1.76 -18.87 11.14
CA GLU A 127 -1.30 -20.21 10.76
C GLU A 127 -0.82 -20.99 11.98
N ASP A 128 0.00 -20.38 12.82
CA ASP A 128 0.56 -20.98 14.02
C ASP A 128 0.11 -20.20 15.26
N SER A 129 -0.88 -20.75 15.96
CA SER A 129 -1.48 -20.14 17.15
C SER A 129 -0.51 -19.97 18.31
N ARG A 130 0.46 -20.87 18.47
CA ARG A 130 1.46 -20.77 19.54
C ARG A 130 2.46 -19.66 19.29
N LYS A 131 2.98 -19.54 18.07
CA LYS A 131 3.85 -18.43 17.68
C LYS A 131 3.12 -17.10 17.84
N PHE A 132 1.87 -17.04 17.36
CA PHE A 132 1.05 -15.84 17.43
C PHE A 132 0.88 -15.35 18.87
N LEU A 133 0.43 -16.22 19.77
CA LEU A 133 0.24 -15.89 21.17
C LEU A 133 1.56 -15.52 21.86
N SER A 134 2.60 -16.34 21.70
CA SER A 134 3.84 -16.15 22.46
C SER A 134 4.68 -14.96 22.01
N LYS A 135 4.63 -14.63 20.71
CA LYS A 135 5.48 -13.58 20.14
C LYS A 135 4.77 -12.23 19.96
N LEU A 136 3.45 -12.23 19.80
CA LEU A 136 2.70 -11.03 19.45
C LEU A 136 1.70 -10.61 20.52
N VAL A 137 0.83 -11.52 20.93
CA VAL A 137 -0.26 -11.19 21.89
C VAL A 137 0.28 -10.98 23.30
N GLY A 138 1.20 -11.81 23.72
CA GLY A 138 1.82 -11.71 25.04
C GLY A 138 0.80 -11.87 26.16
N THR A 139 0.60 -10.80 26.93
CA THR A 139 -0.32 -10.77 28.08
C THR A 139 -1.63 -10.01 27.81
N LEU A 140 -1.88 -9.60 26.57
CA LEU A 140 -3.13 -8.92 26.22
C LEU A 140 -4.28 -9.93 26.28
N GLY A 141 -5.34 -9.58 27.02
CA GLY A 141 -6.50 -10.48 27.19
C GLY A 141 -7.28 -10.73 25.91
N ASN A 142 -7.29 -9.77 25.00
CA ASN A 142 -7.86 -9.84 23.67
C ASN A 142 -6.95 -9.14 22.66
N PHE A 143 -7.03 -9.58 21.42
CA PHE A 143 -6.23 -9.04 20.31
C PHE A 143 -7.04 -9.14 19.02
N GLY A 144 -7.38 -7.99 18.48
CA GLY A 144 -8.23 -7.86 17.33
C GLY A 144 -7.54 -7.31 16.08
N ARG A 145 -8.35 -6.98 15.10
CA ARG A 145 -7.93 -6.45 13.80
C ARG A 145 -7.19 -5.12 13.92
N GLU A 146 -7.62 -4.24 14.83
CA GLU A 146 -7.02 -2.92 15.01
C GLU A 146 -5.60 -3.00 15.59
N GLU A 147 -5.40 -3.86 16.61
CA GLU A 147 -4.10 -4.11 17.23
C GLU A 147 -3.13 -4.66 16.20
N LEU A 148 -3.56 -5.65 15.42
CA LEU A 148 -2.76 -6.24 14.36
C LEU A 148 -2.35 -5.21 13.30
N SER A 149 -3.32 -4.41 12.85
CA SER A 149 -3.07 -3.33 11.87
C SER A 149 -2.09 -2.29 12.41
N ARG A 150 -2.23 -1.90 13.66
CA ARG A 150 -1.35 -0.93 14.33
C ARG A 150 0.08 -1.46 14.44
N TYR A 151 0.21 -2.73 14.84
CA TYR A 151 1.51 -3.38 15.05
C TYR A 151 2.33 -3.47 13.75
N PHE A 152 1.70 -3.89 12.64
CA PHE A 152 2.40 -4.12 11.38
C PHE A 152 2.42 -2.94 10.42
N ARG A 153 1.70 -1.84 10.72
CA ARG A 153 1.63 -0.66 9.84
C ARG A 153 3.01 -0.12 9.48
N GLY A 154 3.92 0.00 10.44
CA GLY A 154 5.27 0.52 10.22
C GLY A 154 6.08 -0.37 9.28
N LEU A 155 6.11 -1.67 9.54
CA LEU A 155 6.77 -2.66 8.72
C LEU A 155 6.21 -2.67 7.28
N PHE A 156 4.89 -2.69 7.15
CA PHE A 156 4.21 -2.68 5.85
C PHE A 156 4.57 -1.44 5.05
N MET A 157 4.45 -0.26 5.66
CA MET A 157 4.72 1.01 4.98
C MET A 157 6.19 1.19 4.61
N MET A 158 7.11 0.69 5.42
CA MET A 158 8.55 0.71 5.10
C MET A 158 8.83 -0.13 3.85
N ASN A 159 8.35 -1.38 3.82
CA ASN A 159 8.53 -2.27 2.67
C ASN A 159 7.84 -1.73 1.42
N PHE A 160 6.61 -1.21 1.54
CA PHE A 160 5.89 -0.61 0.43
C PHE A 160 6.66 0.55 -0.19
N LYS A 161 7.15 1.50 0.62
CA LYS A 161 7.95 2.64 0.15
C LYS A 161 9.23 2.18 -0.55
N SER A 162 9.93 1.21 0.02
CA SER A 162 11.17 0.65 -0.55
C SER A 162 10.93 0.04 -1.91
N ILE A 163 9.91 -0.80 -2.04
CA ILE A 163 9.55 -1.46 -3.31
C ILE A 163 9.11 -0.43 -4.35
N LEU A 164 8.23 0.49 -3.97
CA LEU A 164 7.75 1.53 -4.88
C LEU A 164 8.92 2.37 -5.40
N THR A 165 9.82 2.82 -4.51
CA THR A 165 11.02 3.56 -4.90
C THR A 165 11.90 2.75 -5.84
N SER A 166 12.09 1.45 -5.57
CA SER A 166 12.86 0.55 -6.42
C SER A 166 12.29 0.46 -7.84
N PHE A 167 10.97 0.39 -7.99
CA PHE A 167 10.32 0.40 -9.31
C PHE A 167 10.62 1.68 -10.09
N PHE A 168 10.53 2.84 -9.45
CA PHE A 168 10.85 4.12 -10.10
C PHE A 168 12.33 4.23 -10.48
N VAL A 169 13.22 3.93 -9.53
CA VAL A 169 14.67 4.13 -9.73
C VAL A 169 15.27 3.09 -10.68
N HIS A 170 15.01 1.80 -10.45
CA HIS A 170 15.70 0.73 -11.20
C HIS A 170 15.03 0.40 -12.52
N ARG A 171 13.70 0.42 -12.59
CA ARG A 171 12.97 0.13 -13.82
C ARG A 171 12.64 1.36 -14.64
N ARG A 172 12.90 2.56 -14.12
CA ARG A 172 12.61 3.84 -14.78
C ARG A 172 11.15 3.99 -15.23
N ILE A 173 10.24 3.42 -14.46
CA ILE A 173 8.80 3.51 -14.73
C ILE A 173 8.30 4.87 -14.24
N SER A 174 7.62 5.61 -15.13
CA SER A 174 6.96 6.86 -14.74
C SER A 174 5.80 6.61 -13.78
N VAL A 175 5.54 7.55 -12.87
CA VAL A 175 4.39 7.51 -11.98
C VAL A 175 3.06 7.43 -12.73
N LEU A 176 2.98 7.96 -13.95
CA LEU A 176 1.79 7.88 -14.81
C LEU A 176 1.55 6.48 -15.37
N GLU A 177 2.59 5.64 -15.41
CA GLU A 177 2.55 4.28 -15.95
C GLU A 177 2.48 3.21 -14.84
N VAL A 178 2.70 3.59 -13.57
CA VAL A 178 2.86 2.65 -12.45
C VAL A 178 1.64 1.77 -12.20
N ASN A 179 0.45 2.24 -12.54
CA ASN A 179 -0.79 1.47 -12.37
C ASN A 179 -0.85 0.21 -13.26
N ALA A 180 -0.04 0.13 -14.31
CA ALA A 180 0.11 -1.09 -15.12
C ALA A 180 0.88 -2.20 -14.37
N TYR A 181 1.58 -1.87 -13.29
CA TYR A 181 2.46 -2.77 -12.55
C TYR A 181 1.95 -3.12 -11.14
N LEU A 182 0.70 -2.77 -10.80
CA LEU A 182 0.15 -2.97 -9.45
C LEU A 182 0.22 -4.43 -8.97
N ALA A 183 -0.06 -5.38 -9.85
CA ALA A 183 0.01 -6.81 -9.51
C ALA A 183 1.45 -7.26 -9.21
N GLU A 184 2.43 -6.73 -9.92
CA GLU A 184 3.84 -7.03 -9.68
C GLU A 184 4.34 -6.40 -8.38
N ILE A 185 3.97 -5.14 -8.12
CA ILE A 185 4.26 -4.45 -6.86
C ILE A 185 3.66 -5.21 -5.69
N ALA A 186 2.41 -5.67 -5.81
CA ALA A 186 1.73 -6.46 -4.79
C ALA A 186 2.47 -7.76 -4.48
N ARG A 187 2.93 -8.48 -5.51
CA ARG A 187 3.69 -9.72 -5.35
C ARG A 187 5.02 -9.48 -4.64
N HIS A 188 5.81 -8.51 -5.09
CA HIS A 188 7.07 -8.18 -4.41
C HIS A 188 6.87 -7.75 -2.96
N LEU A 189 5.79 -7.01 -2.68
CA LEU A 189 5.44 -6.61 -1.33
C LEU A 189 5.10 -7.82 -0.46
N GLN A 190 4.31 -8.75 -0.98
CA GLN A 190 3.99 -10.01 -0.32
C GLN A 190 5.24 -10.82 -0.02
N ASP A 191 6.11 -11.02 -1.00
CA ASP A 191 7.34 -11.82 -0.86
C ASP A 191 8.29 -11.24 0.20
N ASN A 192 8.37 -9.92 0.30
CA ASN A 192 9.23 -9.26 1.29
C ASN A 192 8.66 -9.25 2.72
N ILE A 193 7.33 -9.19 2.86
CA ILE A 193 6.68 -9.10 4.18
C ILE A 193 6.34 -10.49 4.75
N ALA A 194 6.03 -11.47 3.90
CA ALA A 194 5.60 -12.80 4.32
C ALA A 194 6.56 -13.47 5.32
N PRO A 195 7.90 -13.46 5.13
CA PRO A 195 8.81 -14.09 6.09
C PRO A 195 8.72 -13.49 7.49
N THR A 196 8.59 -12.17 7.59
CA THR A 196 8.45 -11.48 8.88
C THR A 196 7.13 -11.82 9.57
N LEU A 197 6.03 -11.89 8.83
CA LEU A 197 4.73 -12.28 9.38
C LEU A 197 4.71 -13.75 9.82
N ASP A 198 5.38 -14.64 9.08
CA ASP A 198 5.49 -16.05 9.44
C ASP A 198 6.24 -16.28 10.76
N GLU A 199 7.19 -15.41 11.11
CA GLU A 199 7.83 -15.45 12.42
C GLU A 199 6.85 -15.27 13.59
N PHE A 200 5.73 -14.57 13.35
CA PHE A 200 4.64 -14.37 14.29
C PHE A 200 3.49 -15.37 14.10
N GLY A 201 3.66 -16.34 13.23
CA GLY A 201 2.63 -17.34 12.94
C GLY A 201 1.46 -16.81 12.10
N ILE A 202 1.68 -15.76 11.32
CA ILE A 202 0.67 -15.12 10.45
C ILE A 202 1.02 -15.41 9.00
N ARG A 203 0.02 -15.85 8.22
CA ARG A 203 0.13 -16.05 6.77
C ARG A 203 -0.66 -15.00 6.00
N ILE A 204 -0.04 -14.43 4.96
CA ILE A 204 -0.73 -13.60 3.98
C ILE A 204 -1.56 -14.52 3.06
N VAL A 205 -2.86 -14.28 2.99
CA VAL A 205 -3.79 -14.98 2.10
C VAL A 205 -3.86 -14.28 0.75
N ASN A 206 -4.00 -12.96 0.77
CA ASN A 206 -3.95 -12.10 -0.40
C ASN A 206 -3.34 -10.74 -0.05
N LEU A 207 -2.78 -10.09 -1.05
CA LEU A 207 -2.33 -8.71 -0.95
C LEU A 207 -2.61 -8.00 -2.27
N TYR A 208 -3.36 -6.92 -2.19
CA TYR A 208 -3.71 -6.11 -3.34
C TYR A 208 -3.25 -4.66 -3.15
N VAL A 209 -2.66 -4.12 -4.19
CA VAL A 209 -2.46 -2.68 -4.37
C VAL A 209 -3.53 -2.22 -5.35
N HIS A 210 -4.50 -1.46 -4.88
CA HIS A 210 -5.63 -1.05 -5.72
C HIS A 210 -5.26 0.10 -6.63
N SER A 211 -4.45 1.01 -6.14
CA SER A 211 -4.08 2.18 -6.91
C SER A 211 -2.83 2.85 -6.35
N VAL A 212 -2.09 3.47 -7.25
CA VAL A 212 -1.02 4.43 -6.96
C VAL A 212 -1.42 5.75 -7.60
N ASN A 213 -1.80 6.73 -6.81
CA ASN A 213 -2.43 7.97 -7.26
C ASN A 213 -1.56 9.20 -6.94
N LEU A 214 -1.67 10.19 -7.80
CA LEU A 214 -1.14 11.52 -7.59
C LEU A 214 -2.25 12.42 -7.03
N PRO A 215 -2.00 13.20 -5.95
CA PRO A 215 -2.95 14.20 -5.48
C PRO A 215 -3.21 15.25 -6.56
N GLU A 216 -4.44 15.31 -7.05
CA GLU A 216 -4.80 16.14 -8.21
C GLU A 216 -4.58 17.63 -8.00
N GLN A 217 -4.68 18.09 -6.75
CA GLN A 217 -4.55 19.50 -6.37
C GLN A 217 -3.12 19.91 -6.04
N ASP A 218 -2.16 18.99 -6.08
CA ASP A 218 -0.76 19.32 -5.81
C ASP A 218 -0.21 20.20 -6.93
N PRO A 219 0.42 21.36 -6.62
CA PRO A 219 0.93 22.29 -7.62
C PRO A 219 1.92 21.67 -8.61
N SER A 220 2.73 20.68 -8.20
CA SER A 220 3.67 19.99 -9.07
C SER A 220 2.95 19.12 -10.08
N ILE A 221 1.85 18.47 -9.67
CA ILE A 221 1.03 17.63 -10.53
C ILE A 221 0.24 18.47 -11.54
N VAL A 222 -0.33 19.60 -11.09
CA VAL A 222 -1.04 20.54 -11.97
C VAL A 222 -0.09 21.05 -13.06
N ARG A 223 1.15 21.45 -12.69
CA ARG A 223 2.16 21.89 -13.65
C ARG A 223 2.53 20.79 -14.64
N LEU A 224 2.74 19.57 -14.16
CA LEU A 224 3.06 18.42 -15.00
C LEU A 224 1.94 18.15 -16.03
N ARG A 225 0.67 18.10 -15.57
CA ARG A 225 -0.49 17.88 -16.44
C ARG A 225 -0.58 18.97 -17.51
N ASN A 226 -0.43 20.24 -17.13
CA ASN A 226 -0.48 21.35 -18.06
C ASN A 226 0.66 21.29 -19.08
N ALA A 227 1.87 20.93 -18.66
CA ALA A 227 2.99 20.76 -19.57
C ALA A 227 2.80 19.59 -20.55
N LEU A 228 2.24 18.48 -20.08
CA LEU A 228 1.92 17.32 -20.93
C LEU A 228 0.78 17.60 -21.88
N ALA A 229 -0.27 18.31 -21.43
CA ALA A 229 -1.39 18.73 -22.30
C ALA A 229 -0.90 19.65 -23.41
N ARG A 230 -0.08 20.65 -23.09
CA ARG A 230 0.49 21.56 -24.08
C ARG A 230 1.42 20.83 -25.06
N LYS A 231 2.25 19.88 -24.57
CA LYS A 231 3.07 19.07 -25.44
C LYS A 231 2.22 18.23 -26.42
N ALA A 232 1.18 17.58 -25.91
CA ALA A 232 0.28 16.79 -26.74
C ALA A 232 -0.43 17.66 -27.81
N GLU A 233 -0.84 18.87 -27.43
CA GLU A 233 -1.43 19.86 -28.35
C GLU A 233 -0.44 20.23 -29.48
N MET A 234 0.82 20.54 -29.13
CA MET A 234 1.86 20.82 -30.10
C MET A 234 2.13 19.63 -31.05
N ASP A 235 2.21 18.41 -30.49
CA ASP A 235 2.43 17.18 -31.25
C ASP A 235 1.27 16.90 -32.23
N ILE A 236 0.01 17.22 -31.86
CA ILE A 236 -1.18 17.04 -32.68
C ILE A 236 -1.24 18.09 -33.79
N VAL A 237 -0.95 19.35 -33.46
CA VAL A 237 -1.04 20.47 -34.43
C VAL A 237 0.19 20.54 -35.34
N GLY A 238 1.29 19.88 -34.92
CA GLY A 238 2.50 19.76 -35.78
C GLY A 238 3.44 20.96 -35.71
N TYR A 239 3.37 21.78 -34.65
CA TYR A 239 4.34 22.86 -34.42
C TYR A 239 5.16 22.63 -33.15
N ASN A 240 6.33 23.28 -33.06
CA ASN A 240 7.22 23.17 -31.92
C ASN A 240 7.14 24.39 -30.99
N TYR A 241 7.73 24.28 -29.80
CA TYR A 241 7.71 25.34 -28.78
C TYR A 241 8.30 26.68 -29.26
N GLN A 242 9.28 26.67 -30.17
CA GLN A 242 9.86 27.89 -30.73
C GLN A 242 8.85 28.63 -31.62
N GLN A 243 8.10 27.86 -32.41
CA GLN A 243 7.03 28.42 -33.27
C GLN A 243 5.90 28.98 -32.42
N GLU A 244 5.48 28.28 -31.36
CA GLU A 244 4.46 28.76 -30.41
C GLU A 244 4.87 30.12 -29.80
N ARG A 245 6.11 30.22 -29.28
CA ARG A 245 6.65 31.47 -28.75
C ARG A 245 6.72 32.59 -29.75
N THR A 246 7.02 32.27 -30.98
CA THR A 246 7.03 33.25 -32.07
C THR A 246 5.62 33.77 -32.35
N PHE A 247 4.61 32.90 -32.38
CA PHE A 247 3.23 33.30 -32.57
C PHE A 247 2.71 34.13 -31.40
N ASP A 248 2.99 33.72 -30.15
CA ASP A 248 2.63 34.48 -28.93
C ASP A 248 3.23 35.89 -28.95
N THR A 249 4.48 36.02 -29.39
CA THR A 249 5.17 37.31 -29.48
C THR A 249 4.57 38.17 -30.59
N LEU A 250 4.23 37.61 -31.72
CA LEU A 250 3.56 38.32 -32.81
C LEU A 250 2.12 38.75 -32.43
N GLU A 251 1.39 37.87 -31.76
CA GLU A 251 0.03 38.22 -31.25
C GLU A 251 0.06 39.30 -30.17
N GLY A 252 1.04 39.23 -29.25
CA GLY A 252 1.28 40.27 -28.23
C GLY A 252 1.65 41.62 -28.86
N ALA A 253 2.46 41.62 -29.93
CA ALA A 253 2.81 42.82 -30.66
C ALA A 253 1.60 43.40 -31.46
N ALA A 254 0.75 42.52 -32.01
CA ALA A 254 -0.45 42.92 -32.74
C ALA A 254 -1.54 43.48 -31.81
N LYS A 255 -1.66 43.02 -30.58
CA LYS A 255 -2.62 43.50 -29.56
C LYS A 255 -2.23 44.82 -28.89
N ASN A 256 -0.96 45.23 -28.99
CA ASN A 256 -0.44 46.47 -28.44
C ASN A 256 -0.67 47.66 -29.41
N GLU A 257 -1.91 48.10 -29.57
CA GLU A 257 -2.28 49.26 -30.40
C GLU A 257 -1.94 50.63 -29.79
N GLY A 258 -1.03 50.71 -28.80
CA GLY A 258 -0.66 51.94 -28.12
C GLY A 258 0.71 52.47 -28.49
N GLY A 259 0.78 53.46 -29.40
CA GLY A 259 1.82 54.49 -29.48
C GLY A 259 3.28 54.10 -29.78
N GLY A 260 3.64 52.84 -29.84
CA GLY A 260 5.00 52.35 -30.02
C GLY A 260 5.27 51.64 -31.35
N ALA A 261 4.28 51.47 -32.18
CA ALA A 261 4.36 50.69 -33.43
C ALA A 261 5.40 51.21 -34.47
N SER A 262 5.73 52.48 -34.44
CA SER A 262 6.73 53.05 -35.41
C SER A 262 8.20 52.78 -35.02
N VAL A 263 8.50 52.66 -33.70
CA VAL A 263 9.85 52.39 -33.23
C VAL A 263 10.16 50.91 -33.21
N MET A 264 9.16 50.05 -32.99
CA MET A 264 9.30 48.59 -32.94
C MET A 264 9.36 47.96 -34.33
N GLY A 265 8.70 48.56 -35.31
CA GLY A 265 8.82 48.16 -36.73
C GLY A 265 10.23 48.33 -37.31
N ALA A 266 10.95 49.40 -36.91
CA ALA A 266 12.31 49.65 -37.29
C ALA A 266 13.31 48.73 -36.54
N GLY A 267 13.05 48.42 -35.27
CA GLY A 267 13.92 47.54 -34.46
C GLY A 267 13.84 46.06 -34.81
N LEU A 268 12.63 45.58 -35.16
CA LEU A 268 12.44 44.20 -35.62
C LEU A 268 12.98 43.95 -37.03
N GLY A 269 12.92 44.94 -37.92
CA GLY A 269 13.46 44.85 -39.27
C GLY A 269 14.96 44.77 -39.30
N LEU A 270 15.68 45.43 -38.37
CA LEU A 270 17.15 45.41 -38.31
C LEU A 270 17.69 44.29 -37.42
N GLY A 271 17.02 43.92 -36.33
CA GLY A 271 17.48 42.86 -35.40
C GLY A 271 17.26 41.45 -35.94
N MET A 272 16.19 41.18 -36.66
CA MET A 272 15.93 39.86 -37.27
C MET A 272 16.73 39.63 -38.57
N GLY A 273 17.12 40.70 -39.28
CA GLY A 273 17.86 40.57 -40.55
C GLY A 273 19.28 40.02 -40.38
N VAL A 274 19.89 40.18 -39.22
CA VAL A 274 21.30 39.77 -39.02
C VAL A 274 21.42 38.43 -38.26
N GLY A 275 20.42 38.06 -37.46
CA GLY A 275 20.48 36.81 -36.66
C GLY A 275 19.76 35.60 -37.27
N MET A 276 18.79 35.78 -38.13
CA MET A 276 17.95 34.68 -38.69
C MET A 276 18.03 34.55 -40.24
N GLY A 277 18.93 35.30 -40.91
CA GLY A 277 19.08 35.25 -42.34
C GLY A 277 19.50 33.89 -42.95
N GLY A 278 19.91 32.94 -42.09
CA GLY A 278 20.30 31.59 -42.53
C GLY A 278 19.17 30.57 -42.57
N VAL A 279 18.09 30.77 -41.81
CA VAL A 279 17.05 29.74 -41.64
C VAL A 279 15.75 30.07 -42.40
N PHE A 280 15.42 31.36 -42.54
CA PHE A 280 14.19 31.78 -43.24
C PHE A 280 14.40 32.21 -44.69
N GLY A 281 15.64 32.50 -45.11
CA GLY A 281 15.95 32.90 -46.47
C GLY A 281 15.65 31.83 -47.53
N GLY A 282 15.73 30.54 -47.16
CA GLY A 282 15.46 29.42 -48.08
C GLY A 282 13.99 29.25 -48.42
N HIS A 283 13.10 29.44 -47.45
CA HIS A 283 11.66 29.21 -47.66
C HIS A 283 10.92 30.39 -48.30
N PHE A 284 11.42 31.63 -48.16
CA PHE A 284 10.84 32.77 -48.85
C PHE A 284 11.24 32.83 -50.33
N ALA A 285 12.42 32.32 -50.71
CA ALA A 285 12.83 32.22 -52.11
C ALA A 285 11.94 31.23 -52.88
N ASP A 286 11.57 30.12 -52.27
CA ASP A 286 10.67 29.13 -52.90
C ASP A 286 9.23 29.65 -53.06
N LEU A 287 8.73 30.46 -52.13
CA LEU A 287 7.39 31.06 -52.21
C LEU A 287 7.30 32.17 -53.29
N THR A 288 8.36 32.95 -53.47
CA THR A 288 8.39 33.97 -54.55
C THR A 288 8.55 33.36 -55.92
N GLN A 289 9.23 32.21 -56.03
CA GLN A 289 9.35 31.48 -57.28
C GLN A 289 8.04 30.79 -57.71
N ALA A 290 7.23 30.34 -56.74
CA ALA A 290 5.91 29.75 -56.97
C ALA A 290 4.84 30.79 -57.38
N MET A 291 5.00 32.06 -57.00
CA MET A 291 4.08 33.14 -57.40
C MET A 291 4.47 33.83 -58.70
N GLY A 292 5.69 33.60 -59.21
CA GLY A 292 6.20 34.25 -60.44
C GLY A 292 5.90 33.55 -61.76
N THR A 293 5.33 32.33 -61.72
CA THR A 293 5.09 31.54 -62.96
C THR A 293 3.64 31.41 -63.39
N GLY A 294 2.75 32.26 -62.83
CA GLY A 294 1.31 32.27 -63.15
C GLY A 294 0.85 33.47 -63.93
N GLY A 295 1.51 33.82 -65.09
CA GLY A 295 1.05 34.92 -65.87
C GLY A 295 1.67 34.97 -67.26
N THR A 296 1.16 34.16 -68.21
CA THR A 296 1.01 34.51 -69.65
C THR A 296 0.26 33.38 -70.36
N LEU A 297 -0.91 33.78 -70.90
CA LEU A 297 -1.81 33.17 -71.91
C LEU A 297 -2.72 32.06 -71.43
#